data_de949f64cf9ba7170f918d12ec473cd7
#
_entry.id   de949f64cf9ba7170f918d12ec473cd7
#
_cell.length_a   1.000
_cell.length_b   1.000
_cell.length_c   1.000
_cell.angle_alpha   90.00
_cell.angle_beta   90.00
_cell.angle_gamma   90.00
#
_symmetry.space_group_name_H-M   'P 1'
#
loop_
_entity.id
_entity.type
_entity.pdbx_description
1 polymer ?
#
loop_
_entity_poly.entity_id
_entity_poly.type
_entity_poly.pdbx_seq_one_letter_code
_entity_poly.pdbx_strand_id
1 'polypeptide(L)'
;INDINFLNNNPKFCKKLTISANDLFNKAAQYYEIKPEFEVLYIGQSYGKSGSRTAVDRLLSHSTFQNILMEVNRNYQSKSIYILLLEIASNLNMLFIGANSDLKCSDDESNTHMKSVLSDLPKEKQVINITEAALIYYFKPVYNERLINNFPNRNSIGYRQYFNLDYNALSIEMDLEFDD
;
A
#
# COMPACT_ATOMS: atom_id res chain seq x y z
N ILE A 1 16.64 -23.70 4.57
CA ILE A 1 16.91 -23.63 3.11
C ILE A 1 16.77 -25.04 2.59
N ASN A 2 15.67 -25.32 1.90
CA ASN A 2 15.44 -26.62 1.29
C ASN A 2 16.08 -26.62 -0.11
N ASP A 3 17.23 -27.25 -0.24
CA ASP A 3 17.88 -27.45 -1.53
C ASP A 3 17.12 -28.50 -2.33
N ILE A 4 16.57 -28.10 -3.46
CA ILE A 4 15.93 -29.03 -4.39
C ILE A 4 16.95 -29.40 -5.47
N ASN A 5 17.27 -30.67 -5.56
CA ASN A 5 18.21 -31.19 -6.56
C ASN A 5 17.42 -31.74 -7.76
N PHE A 6 17.57 -31.12 -8.92
CA PHE A 6 17.08 -31.66 -10.19
C PHE A 6 18.13 -32.57 -10.82
N LEU A 7 17.83 -33.85 -10.90
CA LEU A 7 18.66 -34.83 -11.60
C LEU A 7 18.12 -34.99 -13.03
N ASN A 8 18.93 -34.63 -13.99
CA ASN A 8 18.62 -34.97 -15.38
C ASN A 8 19.09 -36.41 -15.63
N ASN A 9 18.27 -37.22 -16.32
CA ASN A 9 18.53 -38.66 -16.57
C ASN A 9 19.77 -38.94 -17.42
N ASN A 10 20.51 -37.93 -17.84
CA ASN A 10 21.75 -38.07 -18.57
C ASN A 10 22.96 -37.79 -17.69
N PRO A 11 23.75 -38.79 -17.25
CA PRO A 11 24.84 -38.62 -16.31
C PRO A 11 25.99 -37.72 -16.82
N LYS A 12 26.03 -37.39 -18.08
CA LYS A 12 27.03 -36.47 -18.64
C LYS A 12 26.70 -35.00 -18.50
N PHE A 13 25.48 -34.65 -18.12
CA PHE A 13 25.00 -33.26 -18.00
C PHE A 13 24.38 -32.91 -16.65
N CYS A 14 24.67 -33.66 -15.60
CA CYS A 14 24.23 -33.31 -14.23
C CYS A 14 24.93 -32.02 -13.77
N LYS A 15 24.33 -30.86 -14.00
CA LYS A 15 24.64 -29.65 -13.26
C LYS A 15 23.78 -29.65 -11.99
N LYS A 16 24.42 -29.64 -10.83
CA LYS A 16 23.71 -29.37 -9.58
C LYS A 16 23.22 -27.92 -9.67
N LEU A 17 21.90 -27.73 -9.75
CA LEU A 17 21.27 -26.41 -9.66
C LEU A 17 20.72 -26.27 -8.24
N THR A 18 21.21 -25.29 -7.50
CA THR A 18 20.65 -24.89 -6.22
C THR A 18 19.79 -23.65 -6.48
N ILE A 19 18.52 -23.78 -6.18
CA ILE A 19 17.54 -22.68 -6.32
C ILE A 19 16.77 -22.57 -5.01
N SER A 20 16.45 -21.35 -4.58
CA SER A 20 15.61 -21.17 -3.41
C SER A 20 14.18 -21.69 -3.71
N ALA A 21 13.46 -22.12 -2.67
CA ALA A 21 12.08 -22.56 -2.83
C ALA A 21 11.19 -21.43 -3.36
N ASN A 22 11.50 -20.19 -2.99
CA ASN A 22 10.78 -19.00 -3.45
C ASN A 22 11.02 -18.73 -4.94
N ASP A 23 12.26 -18.79 -5.42
CA ASP A 23 12.57 -18.62 -6.85
C ASP A 23 11.95 -19.73 -7.69
N LEU A 24 11.94 -20.96 -7.17
CA LEU A 24 11.26 -22.06 -7.85
C LEU A 24 9.75 -21.82 -7.96
N PHE A 25 9.14 -21.36 -6.85
CA PHE A 25 7.72 -21.04 -6.83
C PHE A 25 7.39 -19.90 -7.82
N ASN A 26 8.16 -18.82 -7.81
CA ASN A 26 7.96 -17.69 -8.70
C ASN A 26 8.09 -18.11 -10.18
N LYS A 27 9.11 -18.91 -10.52
CA LYS A 27 9.27 -19.43 -11.88
C LYS A 27 8.14 -20.38 -12.29
N ALA A 28 7.68 -21.23 -11.38
CA ALA A 28 6.55 -22.11 -11.64
C ALA A 28 5.26 -21.31 -11.78
N ALA A 29 5.03 -20.31 -10.94
CA ALA A 29 3.87 -19.44 -11.03
C ALA A 29 3.83 -18.67 -12.34
N GLN A 30 4.98 -18.15 -12.80
CA GLN A 30 5.10 -17.48 -14.08
C GLN A 30 4.86 -18.46 -15.27
N TYR A 31 5.43 -19.66 -15.20
CA TYR A 31 5.27 -20.67 -16.27
C TYR A 31 3.81 -21.17 -16.39
N TYR A 32 3.12 -21.34 -15.27
CA TYR A 32 1.74 -21.84 -15.23
C TYR A 32 0.71 -20.71 -15.16
N GLU A 33 1.12 -19.44 -15.31
CA GLU A 33 0.25 -18.26 -15.20
C GLU A 33 -0.56 -18.21 -13.89
N ILE A 34 0.01 -18.73 -12.80
CA ILE A 34 -0.61 -18.73 -11.48
C ILE A 34 -0.47 -17.33 -10.90
N LYS A 35 -1.59 -16.68 -10.59
CA LYS A 35 -1.58 -15.40 -9.88
C LYS A 35 -1.44 -15.67 -8.39
N PRO A 36 -0.35 -15.23 -7.75
CA PRO A 36 -0.21 -15.38 -6.31
C PRO A 36 -1.25 -14.52 -5.59
N GLU A 37 -1.87 -15.08 -4.55
CA GLU A 37 -2.73 -14.33 -3.63
C GLU A 37 -1.92 -13.91 -2.41
N PHE A 38 -2.01 -12.63 -2.07
CA PHE A 38 -1.33 -12.07 -0.91
C PHE A 38 -2.35 -11.62 0.14
N GLU A 39 -2.09 -11.94 1.38
CA GLU A 39 -2.82 -11.43 2.52
C GLU A 39 -2.08 -10.22 3.08
N VAL A 40 -2.78 -9.08 3.19
CA VAL A 40 -2.21 -7.86 3.76
C VAL A 40 -2.27 -7.95 5.28
N LEU A 41 -1.11 -8.14 5.92
CA LEU A 41 -1.01 -8.31 7.37
C LEU A 41 -0.94 -6.99 8.13
N TYR A 42 -0.24 -6.00 7.57
CA TYR A 42 -0.01 -4.72 8.21
C TYR A 42 0.23 -3.62 7.18
N ILE A 43 -0.29 -2.44 7.44
CA ILE A 43 -0.04 -1.22 6.67
C ILE A 43 0.49 -0.15 7.62
N GLY A 44 1.53 0.55 7.21
CA GLY A 44 2.11 1.64 7.98
C GLY A 44 2.82 2.65 7.09
N GLN A 45 2.97 3.87 7.58
CA GLN A 45 3.67 4.94 6.89
C GLN A 45 5.11 5.10 7.42
N SER A 46 6.03 5.52 6.58
CA SER A 46 7.42 5.79 6.97
C SER A 46 7.80 7.28 6.91
N TYR A 47 6.83 8.18 6.97
CA TYR A 47 7.10 9.60 6.96
C TYR A 47 7.80 10.02 8.27
N GLY A 48 9.12 10.22 8.20
CA GLY A 48 9.92 10.73 9.32
C GLY A 48 9.84 12.26 9.42
N LYS A 49 10.13 12.82 10.61
CA LYS A 49 10.39 14.25 10.74
C LYS A 49 11.57 14.58 9.84
N SER A 50 11.35 15.32 8.76
CA SER A 50 12.36 15.74 7.76
C SER A 50 12.99 14.68 6.85
N GLY A 51 12.32 13.55 6.59
CA GLY A 51 12.80 12.58 5.57
C GLY A 51 14.09 11.83 5.90
N SER A 52 14.57 11.89 7.16
CA SER A 52 15.87 11.36 7.56
C SER A 52 15.94 9.86 7.80
N ARG A 53 14.81 9.14 7.74
CA ARG A 53 14.75 7.69 7.92
C ARG A 53 14.10 7.04 6.72
N THR A 54 14.75 6.02 6.17
CA THR A 54 14.15 5.20 5.12
C THR A 54 12.99 4.35 5.68
N ALA A 55 12.10 3.89 4.80
CA ALA A 55 11.03 2.97 5.16
C ALA A 55 11.59 1.69 5.80
N VAL A 56 12.72 1.21 5.29
CA VAL A 56 13.42 0.01 5.80
C VAL A 56 13.95 0.23 7.21
N ASP A 57 14.61 1.36 7.50
CA ASP A 57 15.13 1.65 8.84
C ASP A 57 14.03 1.68 9.89
N ARG A 58 12.88 2.23 9.52
CA ARG A 58 11.72 2.26 10.40
C ARG A 58 11.13 0.87 10.61
N LEU A 59 11.01 0.09 9.55
CA LEU A 59 10.47 -1.25 9.61
C LEU A 59 11.30 -2.16 10.52
N LEU A 60 12.62 -2.12 10.40
CA LEU A 60 13.54 -2.91 11.21
C LEU A 60 13.44 -2.60 12.72
N SER A 61 13.05 -1.39 13.08
CA SER A 61 12.86 -0.97 14.49
C SER A 61 11.41 -1.03 14.97
N HIS A 62 10.46 -1.48 14.12
CA HIS A 62 9.03 -1.42 14.42
C HIS A 62 8.56 -2.67 15.17
N SER A 63 8.06 -2.50 16.39
CA SER A 63 7.64 -3.62 17.24
C SER A 63 6.57 -4.51 16.60
N THR A 64 5.58 -3.93 15.92
CA THR A 64 4.53 -4.69 15.23
C THR A 64 5.13 -5.58 14.14
N PHE A 65 6.07 -5.07 13.35
CA PHE A 65 6.73 -5.86 12.30
C PHE A 65 7.54 -7.03 12.90
N GLN A 66 8.27 -6.78 13.99
CA GLN A 66 9.00 -7.84 14.70
C GLN A 66 8.05 -8.92 15.25
N ASN A 67 6.90 -8.51 15.76
CA ASN A 67 5.88 -9.44 16.24
C ASN A 67 5.31 -10.29 15.08
N ILE A 68 5.03 -9.67 13.93
CA ILE A 68 4.58 -10.39 12.73
C ILE A 68 5.61 -11.43 12.30
N LEU A 69 6.90 -11.05 12.22
CA LEU A 69 7.98 -11.97 11.86
C LEU A 69 8.06 -13.16 12.81
N MET A 70 7.98 -12.92 14.11
CA MET A 70 8.03 -13.98 15.12
C MET A 70 6.84 -14.91 15.02
N GLU A 71 5.63 -14.36 14.85
CA GLU A 71 4.40 -15.13 14.79
C GLU A 71 4.32 -15.97 13.51
N VAL A 72 4.65 -15.39 12.36
CA VAL A 72 4.65 -16.12 11.08
C VAL A 72 5.70 -17.22 11.08
N ASN A 73 6.92 -16.96 11.56
CA ASN A 73 7.95 -17.99 11.66
C ASN A 73 7.56 -19.14 12.61
N ARG A 74 6.82 -18.82 13.68
CA ARG A 74 6.39 -19.83 14.66
C ARG A 74 5.24 -20.70 14.15
N ASN A 75 4.25 -20.06 13.51
CA ASN A 75 2.97 -20.71 13.21
C ASN A 75 2.83 -21.13 11.74
N TYR A 76 3.62 -20.53 10.84
CA TYR A 76 3.43 -20.67 9.39
C TYR A 76 4.77 -20.83 8.66
N GLN A 77 5.53 -21.89 8.98
CA GLN A 77 6.88 -22.14 8.43
C GLN A 77 6.93 -22.25 6.89
N SER A 78 5.82 -22.51 6.24
CA SER A 78 5.70 -22.60 4.78
C SER A 78 5.33 -21.27 4.09
N LYS A 79 5.04 -20.21 4.88
CA LYS A 79 4.68 -18.89 4.33
C LYS A 79 5.88 -17.97 4.28
N SER A 80 5.96 -17.16 3.23
CA SER A 80 6.96 -16.09 3.09
C SER A 80 6.30 -14.74 3.36
N ILE A 81 7.05 -13.82 3.96
CA ILE A 81 6.64 -12.44 4.20
C ILE A 81 7.27 -11.58 3.10
N TYR A 82 6.44 -10.79 2.45
CA TYR A 82 6.85 -9.80 1.47
C TYR A 82 6.65 -8.41 2.05
N ILE A 83 7.55 -7.51 1.74
CA ILE A 83 7.48 -6.11 2.11
C ILE A 83 7.24 -5.32 0.83
N LEU A 84 6.13 -4.61 0.79
CA LEU A 84 5.80 -3.72 -0.31
C LEU A 84 6.11 -2.28 0.11
N LEU A 85 6.97 -1.63 -0.63
CA LEU A 85 7.29 -0.21 -0.46
C LEU A 85 6.55 0.58 -1.52
N LEU A 86 5.70 1.51 -1.08
CA LEU A 86 4.90 2.34 -1.96
C LEU A 86 5.43 3.77 -1.96
N GLU A 87 5.66 4.31 -3.14
CA GLU A 87 5.83 5.73 -3.38
C GLU A 87 4.47 6.32 -3.73
N ILE A 88 4.14 7.46 -3.11
CA ILE A 88 2.84 8.08 -3.28
C ILE A 88 2.99 9.31 -4.18
N ALA A 89 2.41 9.24 -5.38
CA ALA A 89 2.17 10.39 -6.24
C ALA A 89 0.73 10.85 -6.08
N SER A 90 0.51 12.13 -5.79
CA SER A 90 -0.85 12.67 -5.64
C SER A 90 -1.28 13.44 -6.87
N ASN A 91 -2.49 13.14 -7.37
CA ASN A 91 -3.15 13.86 -8.44
C ASN A 91 -4.49 14.43 -7.96
N LEU A 92 -4.83 15.61 -8.41
CA LEU A 92 -6.17 16.20 -8.20
C LEU A 92 -7.03 15.92 -9.43
N ASN A 93 -8.09 15.15 -9.23
CA ASN A 93 -9.10 14.93 -10.26
C ASN A 93 -10.35 15.76 -9.92
N MET A 94 -10.82 16.55 -10.86
CA MET A 94 -12.06 17.31 -10.74
C MET A 94 -13.14 16.68 -11.62
N LEU A 95 -14.28 16.38 -11.03
CA LEU A 95 -15.46 15.92 -11.75
C LEU A 95 -16.46 17.06 -11.85
N PHE A 96 -16.78 17.44 -13.07
CA PHE A 96 -17.83 18.43 -13.33
C PHE A 96 -19.17 17.74 -13.52
N ILE A 97 -20.15 18.11 -12.69
CA ILE A 97 -21.52 17.59 -12.78
C ILE A 97 -22.29 18.42 -13.78
N GLY A 98 -22.92 17.76 -14.77
CA GLY A 98 -23.63 18.43 -15.85
C GLY A 98 -24.85 19.25 -15.41
N ALA A 99 -25.32 20.14 -16.29
CA ALA A 99 -26.37 21.12 -16.02
C ALA A 99 -27.74 20.53 -15.60
N ASN A 100 -27.97 19.25 -15.86
CA ASN A 100 -29.24 18.56 -15.53
C ASN A 100 -29.19 17.84 -14.17
N SER A 101 -28.12 18.04 -13.37
CA SER A 101 -28.04 17.48 -12.04
C SER A 101 -28.86 18.31 -11.04
N ASP A 102 -29.49 17.62 -10.08
CA ASP A 102 -30.14 18.27 -8.93
C ASP A 102 -29.12 18.87 -7.95
N LEU A 103 -27.83 18.48 -8.09
CA LEU A 103 -26.72 19.00 -7.31
C LEU A 103 -26.16 20.26 -7.98
N LYS A 104 -26.82 21.38 -7.77
CA LYS A 104 -26.39 22.67 -8.34
C LYS A 104 -25.87 23.57 -7.23
N CYS A 105 -24.79 24.26 -7.54
CA CYS A 105 -24.32 25.44 -6.81
C CYS A 105 -24.27 26.63 -7.78
N SER A 106 -24.17 27.84 -7.25
CA SER A 106 -23.99 29.02 -8.11
C SER A 106 -22.58 28.99 -8.73
N ASP A 107 -22.41 29.68 -9.86
CA ASP A 107 -21.11 29.82 -10.53
C ASP A 107 -20.08 30.49 -9.63
N ASP A 108 -20.49 31.46 -8.80
CA ASP A 108 -19.61 32.13 -7.85
C ASP A 108 -19.16 31.20 -6.71
N GLU A 109 -20.03 30.35 -6.17
CA GLU A 109 -19.66 29.35 -5.17
C GLU A 109 -18.72 28.31 -5.76
N SER A 110 -19.02 27.82 -6.96
CA SER A 110 -18.17 26.85 -7.67
C SER A 110 -16.77 27.42 -7.96
N ASN A 111 -16.68 28.64 -8.46
CA ASN A 111 -15.42 29.31 -8.73
C ASN A 111 -14.64 29.61 -7.45
N THR A 112 -15.30 29.99 -6.38
CA THR A 112 -14.66 30.24 -5.08
C THR A 112 -14.11 28.95 -4.49
N HIS A 113 -14.88 27.89 -4.53
CA HIS A 113 -14.44 26.57 -4.09
C HIS A 113 -13.24 26.07 -4.90
N MET A 114 -13.31 26.10 -6.22
CA MET A 114 -12.24 25.71 -7.10
C MET A 114 -10.95 26.50 -6.82
N LYS A 115 -11.04 27.83 -6.64
CA LYS A 115 -9.88 28.67 -6.28
C LYS A 115 -9.30 28.25 -4.92
N SER A 116 -10.12 27.96 -3.92
CA SER A 116 -9.65 27.54 -2.60
C SER A 116 -8.90 26.19 -2.66
N VAL A 117 -9.42 25.22 -3.42
CA VAL A 117 -8.78 23.91 -3.61
C VAL A 117 -7.43 24.05 -4.34
N LEU A 118 -7.37 24.84 -5.42
CA LEU A 118 -6.17 25.02 -6.20
C LEU A 118 -5.09 25.83 -5.45
N SER A 119 -5.49 26.72 -4.54
CA SER A 119 -4.55 27.55 -3.77
C SER A 119 -3.96 26.86 -2.53
N ASP A 120 -4.61 25.81 -2.03
CA ASP A 120 -4.18 25.08 -0.82
C ASP A 120 -4.25 23.57 -1.05
N LEU A 121 -3.46 23.08 -2.02
CA LEU A 121 -3.36 21.65 -2.28
C LEU A 121 -2.91 20.89 -1.03
N PRO A 122 -3.40 19.63 -0.83
CA PRO A 122 -3.03 18.83 0.32
C PRO A 122 -1.52 18.68 0.46
N LYS A 123 -1.02 18.94 1.67
CA LYS A 123 0.40 18.75 1.99
C LYS A 123 0.77 17.28 1.95
N GLU A 124 1.98 16.97 1.53
CA GLU A 124 2.49 15.60 1.43
C GLU A 124 2.14 14.73 2.65
N LYS A 125 2.33 15.24 3.86
CA LYS A 125 1.95 14.53 5.09
C LYS A 125 0.46 14.20 5.16
N GLN A 126 -0.41 15.08 4.68
CA GLN A 126 -1.86 14.84 4.63
C GLN A 126 -2.18 13.76 3.62
N VAL A 127 -1.51 13.78 2.45
CA VAL A 127 -1.65 12.76 1.40
C VAL A 127 -1.26 11.39 1.94
N ILE A 128 -0.09 11.28 2.57
CA ILE A 128 0.38 10.02 3.16
C ILE A 128 -0.60 9.51 4.23
N ASN A 129 -1.05 10.39 5.12
CA ASN A 129 -1.98 10.02 6.19
C ASN A 129 -3.31 9.48 5.63
N ILE A 130 -3.90 10.17 4.63
CA ILE A 130 -5.19 9.75 4.08
C ILE A 130 -5.09 8.45 3.29
N THR A 131 -3.97 8.27 2.55
CA THR A 131 -3.70 7.04 1.81
C THR A 131 -3.53 5.85 2.76
N GLU A 132 -2.73 6.00 3.83
CA GLU A 132 -2.61 4.95 4.86
C GLU A 132 -3.97 4.60 5.46
N ALA A 133 -4.75 5.62 5.84
CA ALA A 133 -6.08 5.40 6.43
C ALA A 133 -7.03 4.68 5.49
N ALA A 134 -7.03 5.03 4.20
CA ALA A 134 -7.87 4.40 3.20
C ALA A 134 -7.48 2.94 2.94
N LEU A 135 -6.19 2.66 2.83
CA LEU A 135 -5.68 1.30 2.65
C LEU A 135 -5.99 0.42 3.87
N ILE A 136 -5.80 0.93 5.10
CA ILE A 136 -6.15 0.19 6.32
C ILE A 136 -7.65 -0.08 6.38
N TYR A 137 -8.47 0.91 6.08
CA TYR A 137 -9.92 0.77 6.08
C TYR A 137 -10.43 -0.22 5.03
N TYR A 138 -9.78 -0.27 3.87
CA TYR A 138 -10.12 -1.18 2.77
C TYR A 138 -9.68 -2.62 3.06
N PHE A 139 -8.39 -2.83 3.36
CA PHE A 139 -7.82 -4.17 3.54
C PHE A 139 -8.09 -4.77 4.91
N LYS A 140 -8.34 -3.95 5.93
CA LYS A 140 -8.56 -4.36 7.32
C LYS A 140 -7.49 -5.32 7.86
N PRO A 141 -6.20 -4.96 7.78
CA PRO A 141 -5.12 -5.86 8.14
C PRO A 141 -5.18 -6.24 9.62
N VAL A 142 -4.90 -7.51 9.92
CA VAL A 142 -5.09 -8.07 11.28
C VAL A 142 -4.17 -7.45 12.35
N TYR A 143 -3.02 -6.91 11.96
CA TYR A 143 -2.08 -6.27 12.88
C TYR A 143 -2.22 -4.74 12.97
N ASN A 144 -3.20 -4.15 12.30
CA ASN A 144 -3.57 -2.76 12.51
C ASN A 144 -4.69 -2.69 13.57
N GLU A 145 -4.49 -1.89 14.61
CA GLU A 145 -5.50 -1.68 15.66
C GLU A 145 -6.41 -0.48 15.38
N ARG A 146 -5.88 0.52 14.66
CA ARG A 146 -6.57 1.77 14.36
C ARG A 146 -7.02 1.80 12.91
N LEU A 147 -8.04 2.61 12.63
CA LEU A 147 -8.56 2.90 11.29
C LEU A 147 -9.27 1.72 10.59
N ILE A 148 -9.32 0.54 11.19
CA ILE A 148 -9.96 -0.65 10.61
C ILE A 148 -11.47 -0.44 10.42
N ASN A 149 -12.14 0.12 11.42
CA ASN A 149 -13.59 0.31 11.43
C ASN A 149 -14.03 1.77 11.34
N ASN A 150 -13.11 2.70 11.56
CA ASN A 150 -13.39 4.12 11.64
C ASN A 150 -12.49 4.91 10.71
N PHE A 151 -13.00 5.27 9.54
CA PHE A 151 -12.30 6.20 8.67
C PHE A 151 -12.18 7.58 9.33
N PRO A 152 -11.13 8.36 9.10
CA PRO A 152 -10.96 9.70 9.65
C PRO A 152 -12.17 10.61 9.37
N ASN A 153 -12.43 11.52 10.29
CA ASN A 153 -13.50 12.51 10.17
C ASN A 153 -12.97 13.95 10.36
N ARG A 154 -13.86 14.94 10.27
CA ARG A 154 -13.51 16.37 10.36
C ARG A 154 -12.74 16.76 11.65
N ASN A 155 -12.88 16.01 12.72
CA ASN A 155 -12.17 16.25 13.99
C ASN A 155 -10.74 15.69 13.99
N SER A 156 -10.39 14.88 13.01
CA SER A 156 -9.09 14.23 12.90
C SER A 156 -8.05 15.20 12.33
N ILE A 157 -7.17 15.72 13.16
CA ILE A 157 -6.20 16.78 12.81
C ILE A 157 -5.31 16.38 11.63
N GLY A 158 -4.88 15.12 11.55
CA GLY A 158 -4.00 14.61 10.49
C GLY A 158 -4.62 14.57 9.11
N TYR A 159 -5.92 14.84 8.99
CA TYR A 159 -6.72 14.74 7.77
C TYR A 159 -7.57 16.00 7.50
N ARG A 160 -7.42 17.00 8.38
CA ARG A 160 -8.29 18.17 8.41
C ARG A 160 -8.31 18.96 7.11
N GLN A 161 -7.21 19.02 6.38
CA GLN A 161 -7.12 19.77 5.13
C GLN A 161 -8.09 19.23 4.09
N TYR A 162 -8.24 17.92 3.97
CA TYR A 162 -9.19 17.30 3.04
C TYR A 162 -10.64 17.69 3.35
N PHE A 163 -11.01 17.68 4.63
CA PHE A 163 -12.35 18.06 5.06
C PHE A 163 -12.63 19.55 4.95
N ASN A 164 -11.61 20.40 5.16
CA ASN A 164 -11.74 21.85 5.03
C ASN A 164 -11.89 22.28 3.57
N LEU A 165 -11.26 21.54 2.66
CA LEU A 165 -11.34 21.76 1.21
C LEU A 165 -12.48 20.99 0.54
N ASP A 166 -13.30 20.32 1.35
CA ASP A 166 -14.50 19.59 0.93
C ASP A 166 -14.26 18.56 -0.18
N TYR A 167 -13.18 17.79 -0.06
CA TYR A 167 -12.90 16.66 -0.95
C TYR A 167 -13.97 15.59 -0.76
N ASN A 168 -14.58 15.14 -1.86
CA ASN A 168 -15.72 14.22 -1.84
C ASN A 168 -15.34 12.76 -2.04
N ALA A 169 -14.20 12.50 -2.66
CA ALA A 169 -13.75 11.15 -2.98
C ALA A 169 -12.21 11.04 -2.91
N LEU A 170 -11.76 9.85 -2.61
CA LEU A 170 -10.38 9.43 -2.70
C LEU A 170 -10.31 8.18 -3.57
N SER A 171 -9.53 8.25 -4.65
CA SER A 171 -9.19 7.09 -5.46
C SER A 171 -7.71 6.75 -5.23
N ILE A 172 -7.41 5.47 -5.05
CA ILE A 172 -6.05 4.98 -4.93
C ILE A 172 -5.85 3.94 -6.02
N GLU A 173 -4.92 4.24 -6.91
CA GLU A 173 -4.46 3.32 -7.94
C GLU A 173 -3.09 2.82 -7.51
N MET A 174 -2.87 1.51 -7.56
CA MET A 174 -1.59 0.90 -7.23
C MET A 174 -1.04 0.21 -8.47
N ASP A 175 0.14 0.63 -8.89
CA ASP A 175 0.93 -0.05 -9.89
C ASP A 175 2.01 -0.83 -9.14
N LEU A 176 1.99 -2.16 -9.27
CA LEU A 176 2.89 -3.05 -8.55
C LEU A 176 3.93 -3.59 -9.52
N GLU A 177 5.12 -3.06 -9.43
CA GLU A 177 6.28 -3.63 -10.10
C GLU A 177 6.98 -4.58 -9.13
N PHE A 178 7.16 -5.80 -9.54
CA PHE A 178 7.97 -6.77 -8.81
C PHE A 178 9.33 -6.82 -9.48
N ASP A 179 10.34 -6.28 -8.79
CA ASP A 179 11.74 -6.44 -9.23
C ASP A 179 12.13 -7.91 -9.14
N ASP A 180 12.68 -8.43 -10.24
CA ASP A 180 13.14 -9.81 -10.40
C ASP A 180 14.43 -10.11 -9.59
#